data_a7cfbee790fd0129fb6d7525e19bc3d5
#
_entry.id   a7cfbee790fd0129fb6d7525e19bc3d5
#
_cell.length_a   1.000
_cell.length_b   1.000
_cell.length_c   1.000
_cell.angle_alpha   90.00
_cell.angle_beta   90.00
_cell.angle_gamma   90.00
#
_symmetry.space_group_name_H-M   'P 1'
#
loop_
_entity.id
_entity.type
_entity.pdbx_description
1 polymer ?
#
loop_
_entity_poly.entity_id
_entity_poly.type
_entity_poly.pdbx_seq_one_letter_code
_entity_poly.pdbx_strand_id
1 'polypeptide(L)'
;MEGMDISPQFKTTSLSVPSPTASHVACLSGARLQIRCLTSFEIIRSILLPSSHDLRISRIAWSPPSTTRPRTSTPPRHHLPVRSHRVLIADDDNTRVYDLRDDKWSAVISNGSGGMGKNVHVEFGRTEEEVCVWSDFASKLVVWCLRTGRTVEIRDPKFIGRGSRGWGYRPRSEVEGEAARGVGGVMAVLCRNAGQDVLMLLAPRTYTVLKRVELPTVDAQGLKWSRDGRWIAIWDAASAGYSLCIYTADGHLYRTISREPSDELNEWGIEGLGIKNVEWVPGNEWLAVGGWDRRVRILSTRTFSPVVYLDHTAQICVPTVPVYTEQVDASGARSYSVTQQPVTLPKAPLEKNDNGLMKQGIGLMAFNSEGTMCATREDSTPTTVRIWDLRSLKPRTILLQHSPVKSLRWHPSNPALLFIQTAQDSPVLYLYTAPTLSNSTSLSTTVLAPPSTLDLSSSISKPAGSLPPKWSTSWLNTPTDKKPALVFGHQSYIILWPEGRDQILKFENQEADESDDSLYDILTGRTPIPPLHGSGSSGFVDVEADGGDEGGMGREIEIGYEENTGSFEDTFRERRKGVNGTRGGGARGRSVFDESGLDEMF
;
A
#
# COMPACT_ATOMS: atom_id res chain seq x y z
N MET A 1 -31.40 -8.58 4.05
CA MET A 1 -30.01 -9.09 4.11
C MET A 1 -29.94 -10.56 3.73
N GLU A 2 -30.80 -10.98 2.86
CA GLU A 2 -30.77 -12.33 2.29
C GLU A 2 -29.59 -12.40 1.33
N GLY A 3 -28.64 -13.29 1.59
CA GLY A 3 -27.51 -13.55 0.72
C GLY A 3 -26.10 -13.17 1.22
N MET A 4 -25.97 -12.47 2.34
CA MET A 4 -24.67 -12.17 2.94
C MET A 4 -24.16 -13.37 3.76
N ASP A 5 -22.90 -13.76 3.57
CA ASP A 5 -22.25 -14.81 4.36
C ASP A 5 -21.11 -14.22 5.19
N ILE A 6 -20.97 -14.68 6.44
CA ILE A 6 -20.03 -14.14 7.42
C ILE A 6 -19.30 -15.30 8.10
N SER A 7 -17.97 -15.18 8.22
CA SER A 7 -17.17 -16.14 8.98
C SER A 7 -17.42 -16.05 10.49
N PRO A 8 -17.00 -17.05 11.26
CA PRO A 8 -16.89 -16.91 12.71
C PRO A 8 -15.99 -15.71 13.08
N GLN A 9 -16.23 -15.13 14.26
CA GLN A 9 -15.40 -14.07 14.81
C GLN A 9 -14.08 -14.63 15.33
N PHE A 10 -12.97 -14.07 14.84
CA PHE A 10 -11.62 -14.42 15.27
C PHE A 10 -11.10 -13.38 16.26
N LYS A 11 -10.76 -13.80 17.48
CA LYS A 11 -10.22 -12.92 18.52
C LYS A 11 -8.75 -12.66 18.29
N THR A 12 -8.34 -11.39 18.38
CA THR A 12 -6.95 -10.94 18.22
C THR A 12 -6.65 -9.80 19.19
N THR A 13 -5.38 -9.42 19.30
CA THR A 13 -4.94 -8.25 20.10
C THR A 13 -4.43 -7.11 19.21
N SER A 14 -4.35 -7.34 17.91
CA SER A 14 -3.96 -6.32 16.92
C SER A 14 -4.92 -6.28 15.75
N LEU A 15 -4.75 -5.28 14.87
CA LEU A 15 -5.41 -5.29 13.56
C LEU A 15 -4.95 -6.50 12.74
N SER A 16 -5.89 -7.10 12.04
CA SER A 16 -5.62 -8.19 11.10
C SER A 16 -5.16 -7.63 9.76
N VAL A 17 -4.10 -8.21 9.21
CA VAL A 17 -3.52 -7.79 7.93
C VAL A 17 -3.61 -8.95 6.94
N PRO A 18 -4.49 -8.87 5.94
CA PRO A 18 -4.57 -9.90 4.90
C PRO A 18 -3.38 -9.82 3.96
N SER A 19 -2.97 -10.98 3.44
CA SER A 19 -1.93 -11.05 2.42
C SER A 19 -2.41 -10.42 1.10
N PRO A 20 -1.52 -9.85 0.28
CA PRO A 20 -1.87 -9.25 -1.01
C PRO A 20 -2.59 -10.21 -1.98
N THR A 21 -2.42 -11.51 -1.82
CA THR A 21 -3.05 -12.55 -2.64
C THR A 21 -4.28 -13.16 -2.00
N ALA A 22 -4.79 -12.59 -0.90
CA ALA A 22 -5.94 -13.07 -0.16
C ALA A 22 -5.85 -14.55 0.28
N SER A 23 -4.63 -15.09 0.42
CA SER A 23 -4.42 -16.48 0.85
C SER A 23 -4.40 -16.63 2.38
N HIS A 24 -3.90 -15.63 3.07
CA HIS A 24 -3.67 -15.65 4.51
C HIS A 24 -4.03 -14.33 5.20
N VAL A 25 -4.24 -14.40 6.51
CA VAL A 25 -4.34 -13.22 7.38
C VAL A 25 -3.34 -13.37 8.52
N ALA A 26 -2.56 -12.33 8.77
CA ALA A 26 -1.66 -12.24 9.92
C ALA A 26 -2.23 -11.31 10.98
N CYS A 27 -2.11 -11.69 12.25
CA CYS A 27 -2.56 -10.90 13.40
C CYS A 27 -1.76 -11.27 14.65
N LEU A 28 -1.80 -10.43 15.67
CA LEU A 28 -1.30 -10.77 17.00
C LEU A 28 -2.43 -11.37 17.86
N SER A 29 -2.09 -12.41 18.60
CA SER A 29 -2.91 -12.99 19.65
C SER A 29 -2.06 -13.12 20.91
N GLY A 30 -2.18 -12.15 21.83
CA GLY A 30 -1.22 -11.99 22.92
C GLY A 30 0.20 -11.77 22.39
N ALA A 31 1.16 -12.51 22.89
CA ALA A 31 2.56 -12.47 22.45
C ALA A 31 2.86 -13.36 21.24
N ARG A 32 1.84 -13.81 20.52
CA ARG A 32 2.02 -14.68 19.35
C ARG A 32 1.59 -14.01 18.06
N LEU A 33 2.45 -14.07 17.05
CA LEU A 33 2.06 -13.78 15.67
C LEU A 33 1.36 -15.03 15.11
N GLN A 34 0.07 -14.90 14.79
CA GLN A 34 -0.73 -15.96 14.19
C GLN A 34 -1.00 -15.68 12.73
N ILE A 35 -0.82 -16.71 11.92
CA ILE A 35 -1.10 -16.71 10.50
C ILE A 35 -2.18 -17.73 10.24
N ARG A 36 -3.30 -17.27 9.69
CA ARG A 36 -4.48 -18.07 9.40
C ARG A 36 -4.68 -18.19 7.90
N CYS A 37 -4.98 -19.40 7.44
CA CYS A 37 -5.42 -19.64 6.07
C CYS A 37 -6.82 -19.08 5.86
N LEU A 38 -7.06 -18.37 4.75
CA LEU A 38 -8.37 -17.83 4.42
C LEU A 38 -9.32 -18.86 3.77
N THR A 39 -8.78 -20.01 3.38
CA THR A 39 -9.57 -21.10 2.80
C THR A 39 -10.17 -22.00 3.88
N SER A 40 -9.32 -22.52 4.77
CA SER A 40 -9.73 -23.45 5.84
C SER A 40 -10.12 -22.76 7.14
N PHE A 41 -9.73 -21.49 7.32
CA PHE A 41 -9.79 -20.73 8.56
C PHE A 41 -8.94 -21.29 9.70
N GLU A 42 -8.05 -22.21 9.41
CA GLU A 42 -7.13 -22.79 10.38
C GLU A 42 -5.90 -21.93 10.59
N ILE A 43 -5.31 -22.00 11.78
CA ILE A 43 -4.02 -21.38 12.07
C ILE A 43 -2.94 -22.28 11.49
N ILE A 44 -2.30 -21.84 10.42
CA ILE A 44 -1.21 -22.56 9.78
C ILE A 44 0.12 -22.37 10.49
N ARG A 45 0.30 -21.22 11.17
CA ARG A 45 1.52 -20.93 11.93
C ARG A 45 1.23 -20.03 13.12
N SER A 46 1.86 -20.35 14.27
CA SER A 46 1.79 -19.55 15.49
C SER A 46 3.19 -19.37 16.04
N ILE A 47 3.71 -18.15 15.99
CA ILE A 47 5.10 -17.80 16.33
C ILE A 47 5.09 -17.03 17.64
N LEU A 48 5.81 -17.52 18.65
CA LEU A 48 6.01 -16.81 19.90
C LEU A 48 7.04 -15.70 19.69
N LEU A 49 6.66 -14.47 20.01
CA LEU A 49 7.55 -13.33 19.94
C LEU A 49 8.38 -13.23 21.23
N PRO A 50 9.64 -12.76 21.15
CA PRO A 50 10.45 -12.54 22.33
C PRO A 50 9.83 -11.49 23.26
N SER A 51 10.12 -11.57 24.55
CA SER A 51 9.65 -10.61 25.57
C SER A 51 10.16 -9.18 25.34
N SER A 52 11.26 -9.03 24.60
CA SER A 52 11.79 -7.73 24.19
C SER A 52 10.99 -7.04 23.09
N HIS A 53 10.05 -7.73 22.43
CA HIS A 53 9.23 -7.15 21.36
C HIS A 53 8.05 -6.35 21.94
N ASP A 54 7.93 -5.08 21.59
CA ASP A 54 6.80 -4.25 22.05
C ASP A 54 5.55 -4.49 21.20
N LEU A 55 4.62 -5.23 21.79
CA LEU A 55 3.36 -5.60 21.14
C LEU A 55 2.43 -4.41 20.85
N ARG A 56 2.57 -3.28 21.57
CA ARG A 56 1.67 -2.12 21.48
C ARG A 56 1.87 -1.34 20.20
N ILE A 57 3.12 -1.29 19.74
CA ILE A 57 3.54 -0.52 18.55
C ILE A 57 3.83 -1.42 17.36
N SER A 58 3.59 -2.73 17.50
CA SER A 58 3.86 -3.71 16.45
C SER A 58 3.16 -3.39 15.13
N ARG A 59 3.91 -3.48 14.05
CA ARG A 59 3.46 -3.33 12.67
C ARG A 59 3.67 -4.64 11.94
N ILE A 60 2.65 -5.10 11.24
CA ILE A 60 2.70 -6.33 10.44
C ILE A 60 2.62 -5.94 8.96
N ALA A 61 3.47 -6.53 8.13
CA ALA A 61 3.38 -6.39 6.68
C ALA A 61 3.69 -7.71 5.96
N TRP A 62 3.09 -7.89 4.79
CA TRP A 62 3.32 -9.04 3.93
C TRP A 62 4.30 -8.71 2.81
N SER A 63 5.06 -9.71 2.39
CA SER A 63 5.91 -9.60 1.21
C SER A 63 5.09 -9.39 -0.06
N PRO A 64 5.66 -8.75 -1.09
CA PRO A 64 5.09 -8.78 -2.43
C PRO A 64 4.88 -10.22 -2.88
N PRO A 65 3.86 -10.49 -3.72
CA PRO A 65 3.64 -11.79 -4.30
C PRO A 65 4.83 -12.24 -5.15
N SER A 66 5.24 -13.49 -4.99
CA SER A 66 6.32 -14.08 -5.77
C SER A 66 5.91 -15.43 -6.35
N THR A 67 6.45 -15.76 -7.52
CA THR A 67 6.38 -17.13 -8.06
C THR A 67 7.57 -17.89 -7.51
N THR A 68 7.34 -18.81 -6.60
CA THR A 68 8.37 -19.72 -6.14
C THR A 68 8.61 -20.78 -7.20
N ARG A 69 9.79 -20.81 -7.81
CA ARG A 69 10.19 -21.99 -8.56
C ARG A 69 10.64 -23.05 -7.56
N PRO A 70 10.06 -24.26 -7.58
CA PRO A 70 10.63 -25.39 -6.86
C PRO A 70 12.06 -25.59 -7.33
N ARG A 71 12.97 -25.98 -6.45
CA ARG A 71 14.37 -26.31 -6.82
C ARG A 71 14.49 -27.58 -7.67
N THR A 72 13.39 -28.21 -8.02
CA THR A 72 13.35 -29.42 -8.84
C THR A 72 13.56 -29.08 -10.32
N SER A 73 14.40 -29.87 -10.97
CA SER A 73 14.89 -29.70 -12.36
C SER A 73 13.85 -29.94 -13.48
N THR A 74 12.60 -30.25 -13.12
CA THR A 74 11.53 -30.47 -14.10
C THR A 74 10.74 -29.18 -14.33
N PRO A 75 10.52 -28.75 -15.59
CA PRO A 75 9.68 -27.60 -15.85
C PRO A 75 8.23 -27.91 -15.41
N PRO A 76 7.61 -27.05 -14.58
CA PRO A 76 6.25 -27.27 -14.14
C PRO A 76 5.30 -27.24 -15.34
N ARG A 77 4.43 -28.23 -15.46
CA ARG A 77 3.40 -28.31 -16.50
C ARG A 77 2.25 -27.31 -16.30
N HIS A 78 2.19 -26.66 -15.12
CA HIS A 78 1.14 -25.71 -14.75
C HIS A 78 1.75 -24.41 -14.22
N HIS A 79 1.02 -23.30 -14.37
CA HIS A 79 1.41 -22.01 -13.81
C HIS A 79 1.36 -22.07 -12.28
N LEU A 80 2.53 -21.93 -11.64
CA LEU A 80 2.60 -21.88 -10.19
C LEU A 80 1.82 -20.67 -9.65
N PRO A 81 1.02 -20.84 -8.58
CA PRO A 81 0.29 -19.76 -8.00
C PRO A 81 1.24 -18.70 -7.42
N VAL A 82 0.93 -17.45 -7.70
CA VAL A 82 1.66 -16.31 -7.17
C VAL A 82 1.16 -16.03 -5.75
N ARG A 83 2.03 -16.16 -4.74
CA ARG A 83 1.66 -15.97 -3.32
C ARG A 83 2.65 -15.07 -2.58
N SER A 84 2.19 -14.49 -1.48
CA SER A 84 3.06 -13.83 -0.51
C SER A 84 3.51 -14.85 0.52
N HIS A 85 4.81 -15.13 0.55
CA HIS A 85 5.37 -16.20 1.38
C HIS A 85 6.01 -15.71 2.67
N ARG A 86 6.32 -14.42 2.77
CA ARG A 86 6.97 -13.85 3.95
C ARG A 86 6.09 -12.84 4.65
N VAL A 87 6.17 -12.84 5.96
CA VAL A 87 5.54 -11.86 6.82
C VAL A 87 6.60 -11.23 7.70
N LEU A 88 6.56 -9.92 7.85
CA LEU A 88 7.38 -9.20 8.82
C LEU A 88 6.52 -8.68 9.97
N ILE A 89 7.13 -8.61 11.13
CA ILE A 89 6.62 -7.89 12.28
C ILE A 89 7.72 -7.00 12.82
N ALA A 90 7.42 -5.72 13.01
CA ALA A 90 8.38 -4.73 13.47
C ALA A 90 7.85 -3.96 14.67
N ASP A 91 8.71 -3.68 15.62
CA ASP A 91 8.53 -2.68 16.67
C ASP A 91 9.47 -1.49 16.43
N ASP A 92 9.65 -0.62 17.41
CA ASP A 92 10.52 0.56 17.28
C ASP A 92 12.01 0.19 17.10
N ASP A 93 12.45 -0.96 17.60
CA ASP A 93 13.85 -1.34 17.64
C ASP A 93 14.22 -2.50 16.70
N ASN A 94 13.28 -3.43 16.50
CA ASN A 94 13.56 -4.67 15.80
C ASN A 94 12.54 -4.96 14.70
N THR A 95 13.01 -5.56 13.62
CA THR A 95 12.17 -6.12 12.56
C THR A 95 12.47 -7.60 12.42
N ARG A 96 11.45 -8.44 12.54
CA ARG A 96 11.56 -9.89 12.40
C ARG A 96 10.81 -10.33 11.15
N VAL A 97 11.43 -11.18 10.36
CA VAL A 97 10.84 -11.70 9.13
C VAL A 97 10.76 -13.22 9.23
N TYR A 98 9.61 -13.77 8.86
CA TYR A 98 9.34 -15.20 8.84
C TYR A 98 8.92 -15.65 7.46
N ASP A 99 9.38 -16.83 7.03
CA ASP A 99 9.02 -17.45 5.76
C ASP A 99 8.04 -18.59 5.98
N LEU A 100 6.89 -18.59 5.34
CA LEU A 100 5.85 -19.62 5.49
C LEU A 100 6.24 -20.98 4.87
N ARG A 101 7.24 -21.00 4.00
CA ARG A 101 7.75 -22.21 3.34
C ARG A 101 8.76 -22.98 4.20
N ASP A 102 9.39 -22.30 5.17
CA ASP A 102 10.40 -22.87 6.04
C ASP A 102 10.18 -22.40 7.48
N ASP A 103 9.75 -23.32 8.33
CA ASP A 103 9.43 -23.00 9.73
C ASP A 103 10.67 -22.65 10.57
N LYS A 104 11.85 -23.09 10.12
CA LYS A 104 13.12 -22.82 10.79
C LYS A 104 13.78 -21.52 10.36
N TRP A 105 13.34 -20.97 9.22
CA TRP A 105 13.94 -19.75 8.71
C TRP A 105 13.30 -18.51 9.33
N SER A 106 14.13 -17.66 9.88
CA SER A 106 13.77 -16.31 10.34
C SER A 106 14.94 -15.36 10.15
N ALA A 107 14.65 -14.09 10.00
CA ALA A 107 15.65 -13.03 9.96
C ALA A 107 15.27 -11.94 10.97
N VAL A 108 16.28 -11.44 11.69
CA VAL A 108 16.12 -10.33 12.64
C VAL A 108 16.99 -9.17 12.17
N ILE A 109 16.38 -8.02 12.00
CA ILE A 109 17.04 -6.76 11.69
C ILE A 109 16.90 -5.91 12.95
N SER A 110 18.01 -5.65 13.63
CA SER A 110 18.06 -4.81 14.82
C SER A 110 18.72 -3.49 14.50
N ASN A 111 18.15 -2.39 14.97
CA ASN A 111 18.76 -1.07 14.82
C ASN A 111 20.00 -0.85 15.70
N GLY A 112 20.39 -1.87 16.47
CA GLY A 112 21.58 -1.84 17.31
C GLY A 112 21.53 -0.81 18.45
N SER A 113 22.38 -1.00 19.43
CA SER A 113 22.53 -0.07 20.56
C SER A 113 23.28 1.25 20.22
N GLY A 114 23.55 1.50 18.94
CA GLY A 114 24.44 2.56 18.47
C GLY A 114 23.79 3.91 18.17
N GLY A 115 22.56 4.18 18.66
CA GLY A 115 21.95 5.51 18.45
C GLY A 115 21.35 5.73 17.06
N MET A 116 20.93 4.68 16.37
CA MET A 116 20.35 4.73 15.01
C MET A 116 18.89 5.22 14.96
N GLY A 117 18.30 5.57 16.10
CA GLY A 117 16.91 6.00 16.18
C GLY A 117 15.91 4.83 16.11
N LYS A 118 14.62 5.18 16.24
CA LYS A 118 13.52 4.21 16.19
C LYS A 118 13.05 3.95 14.77
N ASN A 119 12.49 2.77 14.54
CA ASN A 119 11.82 2.43 13.29
C ASN A 119 10.53 3.27 13.12
N VAL A 120 10.54 4.23 12.23
CA VAL A 120 9.33 5.01 11.88
C VAL A 120 8.41 4.22 10.97
N HIS A 121 8.99 3.53 9.99
CA HIS A 121 8.27 2.73 9.03
C HIS A 121 9.13 1.56 8.56
N VAL A 122 8.49 0.41 8.41
CA VAL A 122 9.13 -0.79 7.89
C VAL A 122 8.19 -1.45 6.88
N GLU A 123 8.71 -1.78 5.72
CA GLU A 123 7.97 -2.51 4.67
C GLU A 123 8.91 -3.41 3.88
N PHE A 124 8.36 -4.40 3.19
CA PHE A 124 9.15 -5.11 2.18
C PHE A 124 9.50 -4.19 1.01
N GLY A 125 10.65 -4.40 0.42
CA GLY A 125 11.05 -3.75 -0.81
C GLY A 125 10.28 -4.27 -2.03
N ARG A 126 10.92 -4.19 -3.20
CA ARG A 126 10.32 -4.67 -4.45
C ARG A 126 10.09 -6.18 -4.46
N THR A 127 10.89 -6.92 -3.73
CA THR A 127 10.89 -8.38 -3.67
C THR A 127 10.71 -8.87 -2.24
N GLU A 128 10.38 -10.14 -2.07
CA GLU A 128 10.30 -10.78 -0.75
C GLU A 128 11.66 -10.88 -0.04
N GLU A 129 12.76 -10.62 -0.76
CA GLU A 129 14.13 -10.68 -0.23
C GLU A 129 14.64 -9.33 0.30
N GLU A 130 13.87 -8.26 0.15
CA GLU A 130 14.29 -6.91 0.51
C GLU A 130 13.37 -6.33 1.58
N VAL A 131 13.98 -5.71 2.60
CA VAL A 131 13.25 -4.99 3.65
C VAL A 131 13.78 -3.57 3.73
N CYS A 132 12.87 -2.61 3.68
CA CYS A 132 13.14 -1.19 3.80
C CYS A 132 12.78 -0.71 5.20
N VAL A 133 13.73 -0.11 5.90
CA VAL A 133 13.58 0.40 7.26
C VAL A 133 13.87 1.90 7.26
N TRP A 134 12.89 2.69 7.67
CA TRP A 134 13.03 4.14 7.87
C TRP A 134 13.24 4.42 9.36
N SER A 135 14.29 5.16 9.65
CA SER A 135 14.66 5.61 10.99
C SER A 135 14.32 7.09 11.17
N ASP A 136 13.87 7.47 12.37
CA ASP A 136 13.50 8.85 12.68
C ASP A 136 14.71 9.73 13.01
N PHE A 137 15.68 9.20 13.75
CA PHE A 137 16.74 10.00 14.34
C PHE A 137 17.81 10.46 13.35
N ALA A 138 18.15 9.66 12.38
CA ALA A 138 19.20 9.99 11.41
C ALA A 138 18.64 10.28 10.01
N SER A 139 17.30 10.39 9.87
CA SER A 139 16.63 10.51 8.58
C SER A 139 17.19 9.56 7.52
N LYS A 140 17.32 8.28 7.92
CA LYS A 140 17.91 7.25 7.08
C LYS A 140 16.87 6.28 6.59
N LEU A 141 17.01 5.85 5.34
CA LEU A 141 16.37 4.66 4.80
C LEU A 141 17.45 3.60 4.59
N VAL A 142 17.33 2.48 5.24
CA VAL A 142 18.22 1.31 5.05
C VAL A 142 17.46 0.21 4.33
N VAL A 143 18.01 -0.25 3.22
CA VAL A 143 17.48 -1.39 2.48
C VAL A 143 18.32 -2.62 2.78
N TRP A 144 17.69 -3.63 3.36
CA TRP A 144 18.31 -4.89 3.74
C TRP A 144 18.02 -5.97 2.72
N CYS A 145 19.03 -6.69 2.28
CA CYS A 145 18.87 -7.91 1.49
C CYS A 145 18.89 -9.13 2.41
N LEU A 146 17.74 -9.76 2.64
CA LEU A 146 17.58 -10.92 3.52
C LEU A 146 18.39 -12.16 3.09
N ARG A 147 18.75 -12.25 1.81
CA ARG A 147 19.51 -13.38 1.30
C ARG A 147 21.02 -13.25 1.55
N THR A 148 21.56 -12.05 1.44
CA THR A 148 23.00 -11.81 1.49
C THR A 148 23.46 -11.09 2.75
N GLY A 149 22.52 -10.53 3.53
CA GLY A 149 22.81 -9.67 4.67
C GLY A 149 23.36 -8.29 4.31
N ARG A 150 23.48 -7.97 3.02
CA ARG A 150 23.98 -6.66 2.57
C ARG A 150 22.94 -5.57 2.80
N THR A 151 23.44 -4.38 3.12
CA THR A 151 22.63 -3.19 3.33
C THR A 151 23.01 -2.07 2.38
N VAL A 152 22.05 -1.23 2.06
CA VAL A 152 22.29 0.04 1.36
C VAL A 152 21.61 1.14 2.17
N GLU A 153 22.38 2.18 2.51
CA GLU A 153 21.90 3.34 3.25
C GLU A 153 21.62 4.49 2.28
N ILE A 154 20.44 5.09 2.43
CA ILE A 154 20.03 6.30 1.72
C ILE A 154 19.82 7.38 2.78
N ARG A 155 20.57 8.47 2.68
CA ARG A 155 20.57 9.57 3.66
C ARG A 155 19.51 10.61 3.34
N ASP A 156 18.96 11.20 4.40
CA ASP A 156 18.01 12.31 4.36
C ASP A 156 16.77 12.08 3.47
N PRO A 157 16.17 10.86 3.48
CA PRO A 157 14.93 10.63 2.75
C PRO A 157 13.81 11.44 3.40
N LYS A 158 12.98 12.06 2.58
CA LYS A 158 11.73 12.68 3.07
C LYS A 158 10.72 11.59 3.38
N PHE A 159 10.52 11.31 4.66
CA PHE A 159 9.41 10.48 5.10
C PHE A 159 8.18 11.36 5.29
N ILE A 160 7.25 11.24 4.38
CA ILE A 160 6.00 12.00 4.40
C ILE A 160 4.92 11.09 4.96
N GLY A 161 4.41 11.44 6.15
CA GLY A 161 3.36 10.67 6.82
C GLY A 161 1.97 10.89 6.22
N ARG A 162 1.04 9.98 6.51
CA ARG A 162 -0.40 10.07 6.28
C ARG A 162 -0.82 10.52 4.85
N GLY A 163 -0.79 9.56 3.93
CA GLY A 163 -1.49 9.70 2.63
C GLY A 163 -0.62 10.02 1.43
N SER A 164 0.56 10.59 1.61
CA SER A 164 1.56 10.75 0.56
C SER A 164 2.85 10.03 0.92
N ARG A 165 3.58 9.58 -0.08
CA ARG A 165 4.86 8.89 0.10
C ARG A 165 5.95 9.66 -0.62
N GLY A 166 7.10 9.81 0.04
CA GLY A 166 8.31 10.36 -0.57
C GLY A 166 9.09 9.36 -1.41
N TRP A 167 8.56 8.16 -1.62
CA TRP A 167 9.23 7.11 -2.40
C TRP A 167 8.24 6.24 -3.16
N GLY A 168 8.73 5.55 -4.18
CA GLY A 168 7.94 4.58 -4.94
C GLY A 168 8.79 3.79 -5.91
N TYR A 169 8.40 2.57 -6.19
CA TYR A 169 9.01 1.75 -7.22
C TYR A 169 8.31 1.98 -8.57
N ARG A 170 9.09 2.09 -9.63
CA ARG A 170 8.58 2.14 -11.00
C ARG A 170 7.74 0.89 -11.25
N PRO A 171 6.46 1.01 -11.61
CA PRO A 171 5.64 -0.12 -12.02
C PRO A 171 6.22 -0.80 -13.26
N ARG A 172 5.95 -2.08 -13.44
CA ARG A 172 6.27 -2.79 -14.68
C ARG A 172 5.22 -2.43 -15.71
N SER A 173 5.64 -2.07 -16.91
CA SER A 173 4.73 -1.97 -18.04
C SER A 173 4.38 -3.38 -18.52
N GLU A 174 3.10 -3.68 -18.68
CA GLU A 174 2.64 -4.96 -19.23
C GLU A 174 3.06 -5.14 -20.71
N VAL A 175 3.39 -4.03 -21.39
CA VAL A 175 3.79 -3.99 -22.79
C VAL A 175 5.29 -4.30 -22.99
N GLU A 176 6.10 -4.14 -21.96
CA GLU A 176 7.52 -4.44 -22.03
C GLU A 176 7.73 -5.96 -21.87
N GLY A 177 7.93 -6.65 -22.98
CA GLY A 177 8.20 -8.09 -23.01
C GLY A 177 9.38 -8.53 -22.14
N GLU A 178 9.71 -9.83 -22.15
CA GLU A 178 10.74 -10.45 -21.29
C GLU A 178 12.12 -9.78 -21.33
N ALA A 179 12.45 -9.06 -22.42
CA ALA A 179 13.72 -8.33 -22.57
C ALA A 179 13.87 -7.16 -21.59
N ALA A 180 12.77 -6.57 -21.12
CA ALA A 180 12.77 -5.45 -20.16
C ALA A 180 12.81 -5.87 -18.68
N ARG A 181 13.05 -7.15 -18.39
CA ARG A 181 13.11 -7.68 -17.01
C ARG A 181 14.11 -6.98 -16.09
N GLY A 182 15.06 -6.23 -16.65
CA GLY A 182 16.07 -5.47 -15.89
C GLY A 182 15.69 -4.04 -15.54
N VAL A 183 14.78 -3.39 -16.28
CA VAL A 183 14.48 -1.95 -16.15
C VAL A 183 13.34 -1.68 -15.16
N GLY A 184 12.44 -2.64 -15.00
CA GLY A 184 11.34 -2.51 -14.03
C GLY A 184 11.85 -2.66 -12.59
N GLY A 185 11.58 -1.66 -11.75
CA GLY A 185 11.92 -1.71 -10.33
C GLY A 185 12.87 -0.62 -9.84
N VAL A 186 13.19 0.37 -10.69
CA VAL A 186 13.84 1.62 -10.26
C VAL A 186 13.06 2.21 -9.09
N MET A 187 13.75 2.52 -8.01
CA MET A 187 13.17 3.21 -6.87
C MET A 187 13.39 4.71 -7.03
N ALA A 188 12.34 5.49 -6.92
CA ALA A 188 12.42 6.94 -6.81
C ALA A 188 12.25 7.32 -5.33
N VAL A 189 13.11 8.17 -4.82
CA VAL A 189 13.09 8.65 -3.43
C VAL A 189 13.26 10.16 -3.42
N LEU A 190 12.41 10.85 -2.69
CA LEU A 190 12.60 12.24 -2.34
C LEU A 190 13.56 12.33 -1.16
N CYS A 191 14.59 13.16 -1.30
CA CYS A 191 15.54 13.48 -0.24
C CYS A 191 15.60 14.99 -0.04
N ARG A 192 16.11 15.42 1.11
CA ARG A 192 16.37 16.83 1.38
C ARG A 192 17.84 17.04 1.74
N ASN A 193 18.54 17.80 0.94
CA ASN A 193 19.95 18.08 1.15
C ASN A 193 20.17 19.59 1.25
N ALA A 194 20.74 20.05 2.37
CA ALA A 194 21.03 21.47 2.60
C ALA A 194 19.84 22.41 2.31
N GLY A 195 18.62 21.98 2.67
CA GLY A 195 17.40 22.76 2.43
C GLY A 195 16.78 22.60 1.04
N GLN A 196 17.47 21.96 0.08
CA GLN A 196 17.01 21.72 -1.28
C GLN A 196 16.39 20.32 -1.40
N ASP A 197 15.23 20.23 -2.04
CA ASP A 197 14.63 18.95 -2.36
C ASP A 197 15.32 18.28 -3.55
N VAL A 198 15.53 16.98 -3.45
CA VAL A 198 16.25 16.19 -4.43
C VAL A 198 15.47 14.92 -4.74
N LEU A 199 15.29 14.61 -6.01
CA LEU A 199 14.82 13.32 -6.48
C LEU A 199 16.03 12.41 -6.75
N MET A 200 16.07 11.25 -6.08
CA MET A 200 17.04 10.20 -6.37
C MET A 200 16.37 9.03 -7.07
N LEU A 201 16.93 8.61 -8.20
CA LEU A 201 16.57 7.39 -8.90
C LEU A 201 17.62 6.32 -8.61
N LEU A 202 17.18 5.19 -8.07
CA LEU A 202 18.04 4.11 -7.60
C LEU A 202 17.84 2.85 -8.45
N ALA A 203 18.93 2.21 -8.79
CA ALA A 203 18.92 0.97 -9.58
C ALA A 203 18.22 -0.18 -8.84
N PRO A 204 17.52 -1.07 -9.55
CA PRO A 204 16.91 -2.24 -8.95
C PRO A 204 17.98 -3.15 -8.33
N ARG A 205 17.68 -3.77 -7.19
CA ARG A 205 18.50 -4.71 -6.42
C ARG A 205 19.78 -4.13 -5.81
N THR A 206 20.52 -3.30 -6.53
CA THR A 206 21.78 -2.71 -6.06
C THR A 206 21.59 -1.40 -5.33
N TYR A 207 20.48 -0.72 -5.60
CA TYR A 207 20.16 0.63 -5.06
C TYR A 207 21.26 1.67 -5.31
N THR A 208 22.14 1.42 -6.30
CA THR A 208 23.11 2.42 -6.74
C THR A 208 22.39 3.60 -7.37
N VAL A 209 22.90 4.81 -7.13
CA VAL A 209 22.29 6.02 -7.68
C VAL A 209 22.46 6.05 -9.20
N LEU A 210 21.34 5.99 -9.92
CA LEU A 210 21.27 6.17 -11.36
C LEU A 210 21.27 7.64 -11.73
N LYS A 211 20.49 8.44 -11.00
CA LYS A 211 20.37 9.88 -11.23
C LYS A 211 19.99 10.59 -9.96
N ARG A 212 20.52 11.80 -9.80
CA ARG A 212 20.17 12.77 -8.77
C ARG A 212 19.70 14.03 -9.48
N VAL A 213 18.53 14.52 -9.11
CA VAL A 213 17.89 15.70 -9.72
C VAL A 213 17.48 16.66 -8.63
N GLU A 214 17.94 17.89 -8.68
CA GLU A 214 17.46 18.96 -7.84
C GLU A 214 16.07 19.39 -8.30
N LEU A 215 15.15 19.54 -7.36
CA LEU A 215 13.77 19.85 -7.63
C LEU A 215 13.51 21.34 -7.49
N PRO A 216 12.66 21.94 -8.35
CA PRO A 216 12.23 23.33 -8.21
C PRO A 216 11.14 23.50 -7.15
N THR A 217 11.10 22.66 -6.13
CA THR A 217 10.12 22.67 -5.05
C THR A 217 10.69 23.31 -3.81
N VAL A 218 9.84 23.97 -3.04
CA VAL A 218 10.20 24.52 -1.72
C VAL A 218 10.17 23.43 -0.66
N ASP A 219 9.12 22.60 -0.69
CA ASP A 219 8.93 21.49 0.25
C ASP A 219 8.03 20.41 -0.38
N ALA A 220 8.62 19.56 -1.22
CA ALA A 220 7.91 18.49 -1.91
C ALA A 220 7.15 17.59 -0.93
N GLN A 221 5.84 17.43 -1.13
CA GLN A 221 4.92 16.71 -0.24
C GLN A 221 4.65 15.27 -0.67
N GLY A 222 5.06 14.88 -1.85
CA GLY A 222 4.89 13.51 -2.29
C GLY A 222 5.37 13.25 -3.70
N LEU A 223 5.49 11.96 -3.99
CA LEU A 223 5.93 11.42 -5.25
C LEU A 223 5.01 10.26 -5.65
N LYS A 224 4.57 10.23 -6.90
CA LYS A 224 3.83 9.08 -7.46
C LYS A 224 4.26 8.76 -8.88
N TRP A 225 4.59 7.50 -9.10
CA TRP A 225 4.77 6.95 -10.43
C TRP A 225 3.42 6.77 -11.14
N SER A 226 3.39 7.04 -12.46
CA SER A 226 2.29 6.58 -13.30
C SER A 226 2.25 5.05 -13.34
N ARG A 227 1.08 4.48 -13.60
CA ARG A 227 0.90 3.01 -13.59
C ARG A 227 1.69 2.31 -14.70
N ASP A 228 1.91 2.99 -15.82
CA ASP A 228 2.76 2.52 -16.93
C ASP A 228 4.27 2.75 -16.69
N GLY A 229 4.61 3.41 -15.58
CA GLY A 229 6.00 3.70 -15.22
C GLY A 229 6.71 4.72 -16.11
N ARG A 230 5.99 5.51 -16.91
CA ARG A 230 6.58 6.53 -17.79
C ARG A 230 6.84 7.86 -17.10
N TRP A 231 5.99 8.21 -16.13
CA TRP A 231 5.97 9.52 -15.51
C TRP A 231 6.10 9.45 -13.99
N ILE A 232 6.66 10.49 -13.42
CA ILE A 232 6.70 10.74 -11.98
C ILE A 232 6.03 12.10 -11.73
N ALA A 233 5.00 12.11 -10.90
CA ALA A 233 4.38 13.34 -10.42
C ALA A 233 4.93 13.68 -9.03
N ILE A 234 5.39 14.92 -8.85
CA ILE A 234 5.88 15.47 -7.59
C ILE A 234 5.16 16.78 -7.35
N TRP A 235 4.63 16.99 -6.15
CA TRP A 235 3.90 18.22 -5.81
C TRP A 235 4.45 18.86 -4.56
N ASP A 236 4.33 20.18 -4.51
CA ASP A 236 4.85 21.01 -3.44
C ASP A 236 3.85 21.23 -2.30
N ALA A 237 4.32 21.76 -1.18
CA ALA A 237 3.50 22.15 -0.06
C ALA A 237 2.48 23.23 -0.44
N ALA A 238 1.31 23.19 0.19
CA ALA A 238 0.25 24.18 -0.05
C ALA A 238 0.70 25.62 0.25
N SER A 239 1.67 25.82 1.17
CA SER A 239 2.26 27.11 1.47
C SER A 239 3.07 27.72 0.32
N ALA A 240 3.57 26.88 -0.60
CA ALA A 240 4.24 27.30 -1.81
C ALA A 240 3.27 27.54 -3.01
N GLY A 241 1.96 27.44 -2.76
CA GLY A 241 0.94 27.55 -3.78
C GLY A 241 0.72 26.26 -4.58
N TYR A 242 0.10 26.41 -5.75
CA TYR A 242 -0.15 25.27 -6.63
C TYR A 242 1.08 25.00 -7.50
N SER A 243 1.83 23.95 -7.18
CA SER A 243 3.01 23.53 -7.93
C SER A 243 3.04 22.03 -8.11
N LEU A 244 3.03 21.56 -9.36
CA LEU A 244 3.09 20.16 -9.77
C LEU A 244 4.19 20.00 -10.82
N CYS A 245 5.19 19.19 -10.51
CA CYS A 245 6.27 18.85 -11.42
C CYS A 245 6.09 17.45 -11.98
N ILE A 246 6.15 17.33 -13.29
CA ILE A 246 6.08 16.06 -14.01
C ILE A 246 7.45 15.73 -14.56
N TYR A 247 7.97 14.58 -14.17
CA TYR A 247 9.25 14.05 -14.63
C TYR A 247 9.04 12.80 -15.48
N THR A 248 9.92 12.59 -16.43
CA THR A 248 10.03 11.31 -17.16
C THR A 248 10.65 10.23 -16.25
N ALA A 249 10.53 8.98 -16.66
CA ALA A 249 11.04 7.84 -15.87
C ALA A 249 12.55 7.86 -15.63
N ASP A 250 13.31 8.58 -16.46
CA ASP A 250 14.75 8.80 -16.35
C ASP A 250 15.11 10.11 -15.64
N GLY A 251 14.13 10.78 -15.04
CA GLY A 251 14.31 11.97 -14.19
C GLY A 251 14.60 13.26 -14.96
N HIS A 252 14.12 13.40 -16.19
CA HIS A 252 14.08 14.70 -16.86
C HIS A 252 12.78 15.43 -16.54
N LEU A 253 12.87 16.71 -16.19
CA LEU A 253 11.70 17.54 -15.97
C LEU A 253 10.99 17.76 -17.32
N TYR A 254 9.78 17.23 -17.43
CA TYR A 254 8.95 17.38 -18.62
C TYR A 254 8.11 18.67 -18.56
N ARG A 255 7.46 18.89 -17.43
CA ARG A 255 6.58 20.05 -17.24
C ARG A 255 6.45 20.44 -15.78
N THR A 256 6.46 21.75 -15.53
CA THR A 256 6.02 22.34 -14.26
C THR A 256 4.68 23.00 -14.50
N ILE A 257 3.70 22.67 -13.66
CA ILE A 257 2.38 23.26 -13.68
C ILE A 257 2.28 24.07 -12.40
N SER A 258 2.48 25.36 -12.53
CA SER A 258 2.24 26.35 -11.48
C SER A 258 0.98 27.11 -11.83
N ARG A 259 0.24 27.53 -10.83
CA ARG A 259 -0.89 28.42 -10.99
C ARG A 259 -0.63 29.61 -10.08
N GLU A 260 -0.58 30.76 -10.69
CA GLU A 260 -0.72 32.00 -9.96
C GLU A 260 -2.15 32.10 -9.39
N PRO A 261 -2.34 32.79 -8.27
CA PRO A 261 -3.67 33.13 -7.79
C PRO A 261 -4.44 33.72 -8.96
N SER A 262 -5.47 33.04 -9.44
CA SER A 262 -6.23 33.55 -10.57
C SER A 262 -7.42 34.33 -10.06
N ASP A 263 -7.81 35.35 -10.80
CA ASP A 263 -9.01 36.15 -10.56
C ASP A 263 -10.32 35.34 -10.67
N GLU A 264 -10.23 34.07 -11.14
CA GLU A 264 -11.36 33.13 -11.13
C GLU A 264 -11.56 32.56 -9.72
N LEU A 265 -12.34 33.27 -8.94
CA LEU A 265 -12.87 32.74 -7.68
C LEU A 265 -13.80 31.57 -8.00
N ASN A 266 -13.60 30.44 -7.35
CA ASN A 266 -14.60 29.39 -7.36
C ASN A 266 -15.81 29.83 -6.53
N GLU A 267 -16.92 29.08 -6.59
CA GLU A 267 -18.17 29.36 -5.85
C GLU A 267 -17.97 29.65 -4.35
N TRP A 268 -16.83 29.21 -3.78
CA TRP A 268 -16.49 29.42 -2.38
C TRP A 268 -15.65 30.68 -2.12
N GLY A 269 -15.29 31.43 -3.14
CA GLY A 269 -14.43 32.59 -3.02
C GLY A 269 -13.00 32.27 -2.54
N ILE A 270 -12.54 31.03 -2.74
CA ILE A 270 -11.23 30.56 -2.28
C ILE A 270 -10.31 30.42 -3.48
N GLU A 271 -9.19 31.10 -3.47
CA GLU A 271 -8.12 30.96 -4.43
C GLU A 271 -7.43 29.60 -4.34
N GLY A 272 -6.74 29.19 -5.39
CA GLY A 272 -6.02 27.92 -5.46
C GLY A 272 -4.95 27.77 -4.37
N LEU A 273 -5.31 27.14 -3.26
CA LEU A 273 -4.47 26.99 -2.07
C LEU A 273 -3.42 25.87 -2.18
N GLY A 274 -3.12 25.41 -3.38
CA GLY A 274 -2.16 24.33 -3.60
C GLY A 274 -2.78 22.94 -3.74
N ILE A 275 -1.92 21.92 -3.75
CA ILE A 275 -2.26 20.54 -4.02
C ILE A 275 -2.36 19.77 -2.71
N LYS A 276 -3.41 18.99 -2.55
CA LYS A 276 -3.63 18.14 -1.37
C LYS A 276 -3.43 16.66 -1.66
N ASN A 277 -3.86 16.20 -2.83
CA ASN A 277 -3.78 14.80 -3.24
C ASN A 277 -3.57 14.68 -4.74
N VAL A 278 -2.79 13.70 -5.16
CA VAL A 278 -2.52 13.40 -6.57
C VAL A 278 -2.72 11.91 -6.80
N GLU A 279 -3.46 11.53 -7.85
CA GLU A 279 -3.70 10.13 -8.20
C GLU A 279 -3.64 9.93 -9.72
N TRP A 280 -2.90 8.90 -10.17
CA TRP A 280 -2.95 8.44 -11.55
C TRP A 280 -4.21 7.61 -11.76
N VAL A 281 -5.02 8.02 -12.72
CA VAL A 281 -6.24 7.29 -13.08
C VAL A 281 -5.87 5.98 -13.78
N PRO A 282 -6.49 4.84 -13.43
CA PRO A 282 -6.32 3.61 -14.20
C PRO A 282 -6.60 3.81 -15.69
N GLY A 283 -5.85 3.15 -16.55
CA GLY A 283 -5.89 3.38 -18.00
C GLY A 283 -4.82 4.33 -18.52
N ASN A 284 -4.09 5.03 -17.62
CA ASN A 284 -2.96 5.93 -17.95
C ASN A 284 -3.30 7.15 -18.83
N GLU A 285 -4.57 7.45 -19.06
CA GLU A 285 -4.96 8.59 -19.87
C GLU A 285 -5.00 9.90 -19.09
N TRP A 286 -5.23 9.81 -17.77
CA TRP A 286 -5.46 10.98 -16.92
C TRP A 286 -4.67 10.95 -15.60
N LEU A 287 -4.36 12.16 -15.16
CA LEU A 287 -3.83 12.45 -13.83
C LEU A 287 -4.83 13.31 -13.08
N ALA A 288 -5.26 12.87 -11.91
CA ALA A 288 -6.19 13.61 -11.06
C ALA A 288 -5.45 14.34 -9.95
N VAL A 289 -5.74 15.61 -9.78
CA VAL A 289 -5.12 16.49 -8.79
C VAL A 289 -6.20 17.11 -7.92
N GLY A 290 -6.28 16.69 -6.67
CA GLY A 290 -7.19 17.24 -5.66
C GLY A 290 -6.55 18.44 -4.97
N GLY A 291 -7.22 19.59 -5.05
CA GLY A 291 -6.75 20.85 -4.47
C GLY A 291 -7.31 21.12 -3.08
N TRP A 292 -6.68 22.04 -2.36
CA TRP A 292 -7.22 22.65 -1.14
C TRP A 292 -8.41 23.58 -1.45
N ASP A 293 -8.55 24.00 -2.72
CA ASP A 293 -9.63 24.80 -3.26
C ASP A 293 -10.92 24.00 -3.54
N ARG A 294 -11.06 22.79 -2.99
CA ARG A 294 -12.26 21.92 -3.11
C ARG A 294 -12.56 21.45 -4.53
N ARG A 295 -11.57 21.47 -5.40
CA ARG A 295 -11.66 21.11 -6.80
C ARG A 295 -10.74 19.94 -7.11
N VAL A 296 -11.21 18.97 -7.90
CA VAL A 296 -10.36 17.97 -8.54
C VAL A 296 -10.15 18.38 -9.99
N ARG A 297 -8.89 18.46 -10.39
CA ARG A 297 -8.48 18.72 -11.78
C ARG A 297 -8.10 17.40 -12.42
N ILE A 298 -8.74 17.06 -13.52
CA ILE A 298 -8.39 15.91 -14.34
C ILE A 298 -7.52 16.44 -15.49
N LEU A 299 -6.25 16.01 -15.50
CA LEU A 299 -5.26 16.42 -16.50
C LEU A 299 -5.04 15.29 -17.50
N SER A 300 -4.91 15.63 -18.79
CA SER A 300 -4.51 14.66 -19.81
C SER A 300 -3.04 14.29 -19.65
N THR A 301 -2.69 12.99 -19.66
CA THR A 301 -1.28 12.54 -19.58
C THR A 301 -0.48 12.83 -20.86
N ARG A 302 -1.11 13.24 -21.96
CA ARG A 302 -0.43 13.62 -23.18
C ARG A 302 0.16 15.03 -23.10
N THR A 303 -0.58 15.96 -22.50
CA THR A 303 -0.22 17.37 -22.45
C THR A 303 -0.10 17.92 -21.04
N PHE A 304 -0.61 17.20 -20.04
CA PHE A 304 -0.79 17.66 -18.66
C PHE A 304 -1.58 18.97 -18.55
N SER A 305 -2.47 19.18 -19.52
CA SER A 305 -3.44 20.28 -19.48
C SER A 305 -4.76 19.81 -18.86
N PRO A 306 -5.49 20.69 -18.16
CA PRO A 306 -6.79 20.36 -17.60
C PRO A 306 -7.79 19.96 -18.70
N VAL A 307 -8.50 18.84 -18.48
CA VAL A 307 -9.61 18.37 -19.33
C VAL A 307 -10.94 18.76 -18.72
N VAL A 308 -11.04 18.58 -17.38
CA VAL A 308 -12.27 18.88 -16.65
C VAL A 308 -11.94 19.23 -15.20
N TYR A 309 -12.84 20.00 -14.59
CA TYR A 309 -12.86 20.33 -13.18
C TYR A 309 -14.06 19.66 -12.51
N LEU A 310 -13.81 18.90 -11.43
CA LEU A 310 -14.85 18.30 -10.61
C LEU A 310 -15.02 19.16 -9.35
N ASP A 311 -16.01 20.03 -9.37
CA ASP A 311 -16.23 21.02 -8.32
C ASP A 311 -17.07 20.45 -7.18
N HIS A 312 -16.65 20.73 -5.95
CA HIS A 312 -17.36 20.35 -4.73
C HIS A 312 -18.09 21.59 -4.19
N THR A 313 -19.25 21.85 -4.75
CA THR A 313 -20.11 22.99 -4.40
C THR A 313 -20.74 22.83 -3.02
N ALA A 314 -21.05 23.96 -2.34
CA ALA A 314 -21.73 23.97 -1.05
C ALA A 314 -23.19 23.57 -1.14
N GLN A 315 -23.80 23.84 -2.29
CA GLN A 315 -25.17 23.51 -2.63
C GLN A 315 -25.18 22.61 -3.85
N ILE A 316 -26.01 21.59 -3.82
CA ILE A 316 -26.19 20.68 -4.96
C ILE A 316 -27.42 21.13 -5.73
N CYS A 317 -27.21 21.53 -7.00
CA CYS A 317 -28.25 21.99 -7.93
C CYS A 317 -28.08 21.26 -9.27
N VAL A 318 -28.07 19.92 -9.27
CA VAL A 318 -27.93 19.09 -10.48
C VAL A 318 -29.12 18.13 -10.55
N PRO A 319 -30.29 18.56 -11.07
CA PRO A 319 -31.55 17.80 -11.01
C PRO A 319 -31.49 16.42 -11.64
N THR A 320 -30.55 16.18 -12.57
CA THR A 320 -30.37 14.89 -13.25
C THR A 320 -29.61 13.87 -12.40
N VAL A 321 -29.06 14.25 -11.25
CA VAL A 321 -28.24 13.41 -10.40
C VAL A 321 -28.99 13.12 -9.10
N PRO A 322 -29.24 11.86 -8.74
CA PRO A 322 -29.91 11.53 -7.49
C PRO A 322 -28.99 11.85 -6.30
N VAL A 323 -29.60 12.47 -5.27
CA VAL A 323 -28.99 12.70 -3.98
C VAL A 323 -29.66 11.78 -2.98
N TYR A 324 -28.91 10.86 -2.40
CA TYR A 324 -29.40 9.95 -1.37
C TYR A 324 -28.95 10.41 -0.01
N THR A 325 -29.89 10.57 0.91
CA THR A 325 -29.61 10.91 2.30
C THR A 325 -29.86 9.73 3.20
N GLU A 326 -28.87 9.36 3.99
CA GLU A 326 -28.99 8.33 5.00
C GLU A 326 -29.90 8.80 6.15
N GLN A 327 -30.83 7.95 6.51
CA GLN A 327 -31.74 8.13 7.64
C GLN A 327 -31.49 7.01 8.65
N VAL A 328 -31.41 7.37 9.91
CA VAL A 328 -31.28 6.44 11.03
C VAL A 328 -32.53 6.58 11.89
N ASP A 329 -33.29 5.51 12.05
CA ASP A 329 -34.48 5.52 12.88
C ASP A 329 -34.16 5.35 14.38
N ALA A 330 -35.17 5.40 15.21
CA ALA A 330 -35.02 5.25 16.66
C ALA A 330 -34.53 3.87 17.10
N SER A 331 -34.67 2.85 16.23
CA SER A 331 -34.15 1.49 16.47
C SER A 331 -32.70 1.34 16.06
N GLY A 332 -32.11 2.34 15.37
CA GLY A 332 -30.79 2.29 14.78
C GLY A 332 -30.77 1.68 13.37
N ALA A 333 -31.92 1.29 12.82
CA ALA A 333 -32.00 0.81 11.45
C ALA A 333 -31.73 1.95 10.45
N ARG A 334 -31.05 1.63 9.37
CA ARG A 334 -30.55 2.60 8.40
C ARG A 334 -31.19 2.38 7.04
N SER A 335 -31.59 3.48 6.45
CA SER A 335 -32.21 3.51 5.12
C SER A 335 -31.73 4.74 4.35
N TYR A 336 -31.98 4.75 3.04
CA TYR A 336 -31.70 5.92 2.20
C TYR A 336 -32.98 6.44 1.58
N SER A 337 -33.14 7.75 1.61
CA SER A 337 -34.19 8.45 0.89
C SER A 337 -33.60 9.38 -0.17
N VAL A 338 -34.33 9.54 -1.27
CA VAL A 338 -33.97 10.53 -2.30
C VAL A 338 -34.34 11.91 -1.79
N THR A 339 -33.38 12.81 -1.80
CA THR A 339 -33.55 14.19 -1.34
C THR A 339 -33.79 15.10 -2.52
N GLN A 340 -34.81 15.95 -2.44
CA GLN A 340 -35.11 16.94 -3.47
C GLN A 340 -34.04 18.03 -3.48
N GLN A 341 -33.68 18.48 -4.67
CA GLN A 341 -32.73 19.57 -4.88
C GLN A 341 -33.46 20.91 -5.07
N PRO A 342 -32.86 22.04 -4.66
CA PRO A 342 -31.47 22.20 -4.22
C PRO A 342 -31.23 21.73 -2.75
N VAL A 343 -30.04 21.16 -2.51
CA VAL A 343 -29.62 20.64 -1.20
C VAL A 343 -28.40 21.38 -0.70
N THR A 344 -28.48 21.96 0.49
CA THR A 344 -27.32 22.53 1.19
C THR A 344 -26.62 21.46 2.01
N LEU A 345 -25.32 21.30 1.81
CA LEU A 345 -24.54 20.26 2.44
C LEU A 345 -24.22 20.59 3.91
N PRO A 346 -24.26 19.59 4.81
CA PRO A 346 -23.78 19.75 6.18
C PRO A 346 -22.28 20.09 6.17
N LYS A 347 -21.91 21.20 6.78
CA LYS A 347 -20.52 21.61 6.95
C LYS A 347 -19.97 21.11 8.27
N ALA A 348 -18.72 20.65 8.25
CA ALA A 348 -18.00 20.39 9.49
C ALA A 348 -17.78 21.70 10.27
N PRO A 349 -17.68 21.63 11.61
CA PRO A 349 -17.16 22.74 12.38
C PRO A 349 -15.82 23.22 11.82
N LEU A 350 -15.57 24.54 11.93
CA LEU A 350 -14.33 25.16 11.49
C LEU A 350 -13.17 24.72 12.43
N GLU A 351 -12.75 23.48 12.29
CA GLU A 351 -11.61 22.95 13.01
C GLU A 351 -10.34 23.11 12.16
N LYS A 352 -9.27 23.52 12.82
CA LYS A 352 -7.93 23.49 12.24
C LYS A 352 -7.37 22.07 12.38
N ASN A 353 -6.59 21.63 11.41
CA ASN A 353 -5.80 20.40 11.56
C ASN A 353 -4.62 20.65 12.54
N ASP A 354 -3.87 19.58 12.83
CA ASP A 354 -2.70 19.63 13.72
C ASP A 354 -1.64 20.67 13.27
N ASN A 355 -1.65 21.05 11.99
CA ASN A 355 -0.77 22.06 11.41
C ASN A 355 -1.39 23.46 11.35
N GLY A 356 -2.51 23.69 12.02
CA GLY A 356 -3.19 24.98 12.05
C GLY A 356 -3.95 25.35 10.77
N LEU A 357 -4.00 24.48 9.76
CA LEU A 357 -4.73 24.69 8.52
C LEU A 357 -6.21 24.30 8.68
N MET A 358 -7.09 25.02 7.99
CA MET A 358 -8.50 24.70 7.96
C MET A 358 -8.74 23.31 7.36
N LYS A 359 -9.66 22.52 7.94
CA LYS A 359 -10.10 21.23 7.38
C LYS A 359 -10.94 21.48 6.13
N GLN A 360 -10.30 21.61 5.00
CA GLN A 360 -10.93 21.79 3.68
C GLN A 360 -10.12 21.10 2.57
N GLY A 361 -10.65 21.09 1.36
CA GLY A 361 -10.03 20.51 0.19
C GLY A 361 -10.29 19.00 0.05
N ILE A 362 -9.86 18.44 -1.04
CA ILE A 362 -10.14 17.05 -1.41
C ILE A 362 -9.35 16.09 -0.52
N GLY A 363 -10.00 15.57 0.53
CA GLY A 363 -9.35 14.67 1.49
C GLY A 363 -9.32 13.21 1.04
N LEU A 364 -10.36 12.76 0.33
CA LEU A 364 -10.42 11.41 -0.23
C LEU A 364 -10.71 11.47 -1.73
N MET A 365 -9.96 10.67 -2.48
CA MET A 365 -10.14 10.48 -3.91
C MET A 365 -9.77 9.04 -4.26
N ALA A 366 -10.70 8.29 -4.82
CA ALA A 366 -10.52 6.87 -5.13
C ALA A 366 -11.11 6.55 -6.51
N PHE A 367 -10.34 5.85 -7.33
CA PHE A 367 -10.74 5.40 -8.66
C PHE A 367 -11.02 3.90 -8.67
N ASN A 368 -11.98 3.48 -9.48
CA ASN A 368 -12.21 2.06 -9.72
C ASN A 368 -11.10 1.46 -10.58
N SER A 369 -11.03 0.13 -10.67
CA SER A 369 -9.96 -0.60 -11.37
C SER A 369 -9.84 -0.24 -12.86
N GLU A 370 -10.93 0.15 -13.51
CA GLU A 370 -10.98 0.53 -14.94
C GLU A 370 -10.72 2.03 -15.18
N GLY A 371 -10.67 2.87 -14.14
CA GLY A 371 -10.55 4.32 -14.32
C GLY A 371 -11.79 5.01 -14.88
N THR A 372 -12.94 4.33 -14.87
CA THR A 372 -14.20 4.86 -15.40
C THR A 372 -15.00 5.63 -14.36
N MET A 373 -14.74 5.40 -13.08
CA MET A 373 -15.43 6.05 -11.98
C MET A 373 -14.48 6.57 -10.92
N CYS A 374 -14.87 7.68 -10.30
CA CYS A 374 -14.16 8.29 -9.19
C CYS A 374 -15.12 8.56 -8.03
N ALA A 375 -14.71 8.23 -6.81
CA ALA A 375 -15.41 8.63 -5.59
C ALA A 375 -14.56 9.64 -4.83
N THR A 376 -15.17 10.75 -4.42
CA THR A 376 -14.47 11.85 -3.76
C THR A 376 -15.20 12.31 -2.51
N ARG A 377 -14.43 12.80 -1.53
CA ARG A 377 -14.94 13.49 -0.34
C ARG A 377 -14.10 14.75 -0.09
N GLU A 378 -14.77 15.83 0.15
CA GLU A 378 -14.20 17.12 0.55
C GLU A 378 -14.26 17.26 2.08
N ASP A 379 -13.19 17.78 2.70
CA ASP A 379 -13.03 17.73 4.15
C ASP A 379 -13.93 18.71 4.91
N SER A 380 -14.40 19.80 4.30
CA SER A 380 -15.38 20.69 4.93
C SER A 380 -16.81 20.14 4.90
N THR A 381 -17.07 19.14 4.05
CA THR A 381 -18.35 18.41 3.98
C THR A 381 -18.10 16.90 4.16
N PRO A 382 -17.62 16.47 5.34
CA PRO A 382 -17.05 15.14 5.54
C PRO A 382 -18.07 14.00 5.46
N THR A 383 -19.35 14.31 5.52
CA THR A 383 -20.45 13.33 5.37
C THR A 383 -20.87 13.12 3.92
N THR A 384 -20.34 13.92 2.97
CA THR A 384 -20.75 13.89 1.58
C THR A 384 -19.77 13.12 0.71
N VAL A 385 -20.25 12.11 -0.01
CA VAL A 385 -19.51 11.39 -1.04
C VAL A 385 -20.10 11.74 -2.40
N ARG A 386 -19.24 12.15 -3.32
CA ARG A 386 -19.62 12.35 -4.73
C ARG A 386 -19.02 11.25 -5.59
N ILE A 387 -19.85 10.62 -6.37
CA ILE A 387 -19.45 9.58 -7.32
C ILE A 387 -19.58 10.16 -8.72
N TRP A 388 -18.46 10.17 -9.44
CA TRP A 388 -18.33 10.76 -10.77
C TRP A 388 -18.19 9.67 -11.82
N ASP A 389 -18.85 9.84 -12.93
CA ASP A 389 -18.61 9.06 -14.14
C ASP A 389 -17.58 9.81 -14.99
N LEU A 390 -16.41 9.23 -15.14
CA LEU A 390 -15.32 9.85 -15.90
C LEU A 390 -15.46 9.71 -17.41
N ARG A 391 -16.34 8.84 -17.90
CA ARG A 391 -16.65 8.76 -19.34
C ARG A 391 -17.48 9.95 -19.78
N SER A 392 -18.48 10.32 -18.99
CA SER A 392 -19.33 11.48 -19.25
C SER A 392 -18.82 12.77 -18.61
N LEU A 393 -17.80 12.68 -17.72
CA LEU A 393 -17.22 13.78 -16.95
C LEU A 393 -18.27 14.54 -16.10
N LYS A 394 -19.25 13.79 -15.56
CA LYS A 394 -20.38 14.32 -14.80
C LYS A 394 -20.55 13.59 -13.47
N PRO A 395 -21.14 14.26 -12.46
CA PRO A 395 -21.54 13.56 -11.26
C PRO A 395 -22.63 12.52 -11.61
N ARG A 396 -22.52 11.34 -11.02
CA ARG A 396 -23.47 10.23 -11.21
C ARG A 396 -24.42 10.08 -10.03
N THR A 397 -23.88 10.19 -8.82
CA THR A 397 -24.64 10.00 -7.58
C THR A 397 -23.96 10.79 -6.47
N ILE A 398 -24.74 11.35 -5.57
CA ILE A 398 -24.26 12.04 -4.37
C ILE A 398 -24.90 11.37 -3.16
N LEU A 399 -24.07 11.03 -2.18
CA LEU A 399 -24.48 10.35 -0.96
C LEU A 399 -24.22 11.24 0.23
N LEU A 400 -25.24 11.48 1.04
CA LEU A 400 -25.16 12.18 2.31
C LEU A 400 -25.26 11.14 3.43
N GLN A 401 -24.13 10.89 4.08
CA GLN A 401 -24.04 9.96 5.19
C GLN A 401 -24.41 10.63 6.51
N HIS A 402 -24.92 9.88 7.46
CA HIS A 402 -25.19 10.37 8.81
C HIS A 402 -23.89 10.72 9.56
N SER A 403 -22.83 9.95 9.34
CA SER A 403 -21.53 10.12 10.01
C SER A 403 -20.43 10.46 9.02
N PRO A 404 -19.35 11.17 9.45
CA PRO A 404 -18.23 11.50 8.59
C PRO A 404 -17.61 10.28 7.90
N VAL A 405 -17.35 10.38 6.61
CA VAL A 405 -16.73 9.31 5.82
C VAL A 405 -15.24 9.27 6.10
N LYS A 406 -14.75 8.10 6.52
CA LYS A 406 -13.35 7.85 6.88
C LYS A 406 -12.54 7.30 5.72
N SER A 407 -13.11 6.41 4.91
CA SER A 407 -12.43 5.83 3.76
C SER A 407 -13.39 5.45 2.64
N LEU A 408 -12.88 5.52 1.42
CA LEU A 408 -13.53 5.12 0.17
C LEU A 408 -12.60 4.13 -0.52
N ARG A 409 -13.07 2.92 -0.82
CA ARG A 409 -12.25 1.90 -1.47
C ARG A 409 -13.05 1.11 -2.50
N TRP A 410 -12.67 1.24 -3.75
CA TRP A 410 -13.17 0.37 -4.81
C TRP A 410 -12.59 -1.03 -4.68
N HIS A 411 -13.36 -2.01 -5.11
CA HIS A 411 -12.86 -3.38 -5.17
C HIS A 411 -11.72 -3.48 -6.21
N PRO A 412 -10.63 -4.19 -5.92
CA PRO A 412 -9.46 -4.21 -6.80
C PRO A 412 -9.72 -4.85 -8.18
N SER A 413 -10.64 -5.80 -8.28
CA SER A 413 -10.97 -6.50 -9.54
C SER A 413 -12.41 -6.28 -10.02
N ASN A 414 -13.35 -5.86 -9.16
CA ASN A 414 -14.73 -5.54 -9.55
C ASN A 414 -14.90 -4.01 -9.63
N PRO A 415 -14.94 -3.41 -10.83
CA PRO A 415 -14.97 -1.96 -11.00
C PRO A 415 -16.28 -1.31 -10.56
N ALA A 416 -17.35 -2.11 -10.39
CA ALA A 416 -18.65 -1.59 -10.01
C ALA A 416 -18.84 -1.43 -8.49
N LEU A 417 -17.94 -2.01 -7.67
CA LEU A 417 -18.15 -2.16 -6.25
C LEU A 417 -17.29 -1.22 -5.43
N LEU A 418 -17.94 -0.30 -4.70
CA LEU A 418 -17.30 0.64 -3.78
C LEU A 418 -17.77 0.39 -2.36
N PHE A 419 -16.85 0.20 -1.42
CA PHE A 419 -17.19 0.28 -0.03
C PHE A 419 -16.89 1.66 0.57
N ILE A 420 -17.78 2.09 1.47
CA ILE A 420 -17.72 3.37 2.17
C ILE A 420 -17.69 3.06 3.67
N GLN A 421 -16.68 3.54 4.35
CA GLN A 421 -16.54 3.43 5.79
C GLN A 421 -16.69 4.80 6.42
N THR A 422 -17.55 4.90 7.43
CA THR A 422 -17.78 6.11 8.21
C THR A 422 -17.10 6.05 9.58
N ALA A 423 -16.93 7.21 10.21
CA ALA A 423 -16.38 7.34 11.56
C ALA A 423 -17.52 7.19 12.58
N GLN A 424 -17.90 5.95 12.85
CA GLN A 424 -18.95 5.63 13.81
C GLN A 424 -18.55 4.47 14.72
N ASP A 425 -19.19 4.36 15.87
CA ASP A 425 -18.91 3.33 16.87
C ASP A 425 -19.58 2.00 16.55
N SER A 426 -20.67 2.03 15.78
CA SER A 426 -21.36 0.81 15.33
C SER A 426 -20.60 0.13 14.21
N PRO A 427 -20.54 -1.21 14.17
CA PRO A 427 -19.88 -1.97 13.12
C PRO A 427 -20.75 -2.03 11.85
N VAL A 428 -20.92 -0.89 11.19
CA VAL A 428 -21.73 -0.75 9.99
C VAL A 428 -20.86 -0.33 8.83
N LEU A 429 -21.07 -0.94 7.68
CA LEU A 429 -20.45 -0.62 6.39
C LEU A 429 -21.49 -0.29 5.35
N TYR A 430 -21.10 0.47 4.34
CA TYR A 430 -21.95 0.81 3.22
C TYR A 430 -21.31 0.33 1.93
N LEU A 431 -22.10 -0.33 1.12
CA LEU A 431 -21.68 -0.89 -0.15
C LEU A 431 -22.49 -0.24 -1.28
N TYR A 432 -21.80 0.49 -2.13
CA TYR A 432 -22.38 1.07 -3.32
C TYR A 432 -22.02 0.20 -4.53
N THR A 433 -23.04 -0.22 -5.27
CA THR A 433 -22.86 -0.98 -6.52
C THR A 433 -23.23 -0.09 -7.69
N ALA A 434 -22.24 0.24 -8.51
CA ALA A 434 -22.48 1.00 -9.73
C ALA A 434 -23.21 0.13 -10.75
N PRO A 435 -24.28 0.61 -11.38
CA PRO A 435 -24.94 -0.14 -12.45
C PRO A 435 -23.97 -0.36 -13.60
N THR A 436 -23.77 -1.61 -13.96
CA THR A 436 -23.03 -2.01 -15.15
C THR A 436 -23.93 -1.87 -16.37
N LEU A 437 -23.38 -1.31 -17.46
CA LEU A 437 -24.04 -1.33 -18.76
C LEU A 437 -24.01 -2.77 -19.31
N SER A 438 -24.86 -3.64 -18.76
CA SER A 438 -25.12 -4.92 -19.42
C SER A 438 -25.85 -4.62 -20.73
N ASN A 439 -25.42 -5.26 -21.81
CA ASN A 439 -25.98 -5.16 -23.17
C ASN A 439 -27.44 -5.64 -23.29
N SER A 440 -28.25 -5.48 -22.26
CA SER A 440 -29.67 -5.76 -22.33
C SER A 440 -30.39 -4.60 -22.99
N THR A 441 -30.89 -4.85 -24.17
CA THR A 441 -31.71 -4.02 -25.06
C THR A 441 -33.05 -3.57 -24.47
N SER A 442 -33.25 -3.63 -23.17
CA SER A 442 -34.42 -3.06 -22.52
C SER A 442 -34.11 -1.64 -22.06
N LEU A 443 -34.82 -0.68 -22.63
CA LEU A 443 -34.92 0.72 -22.23
C LEU A 443 -35.57 0.87 -20.83
N SER A 444 -35.29 0.00 -19.89
CA SER A 444 -35.65 0.24 -18.51
C SER A 444 -34.66 1.25 -17.96
N THR A 445 -35.15 2.44 -17.64
CA THR A 445 -34.47 3.44 -16.82
C THR A 445 -33.76 2.71 -15.69
N THR A 446 -32.42 2.57 -15.79
CA THR A 446 -31.60 1.98 -14.72
C THR A 446 -31.73 2.91 -13.51
N VAL A 447 -32.66 2.60 -12.64
CA VAL A 447 -32.83 3.32 -11.37
C VAL A 447 -31.51 3.09 -10.61
N LEU A 448 -30.76 4.18 -10.42
CA LEU A 448 -29.55 4.15 -9.60
C LEU A 448 -30.00 3.76 -8.19
N ALA A 449 -29.55 2.60 -7.73
CA ALA A 449 -29.88 2.13 -6.39
C ALA A 449 -29.05 2.87 -5.33
N PRO A 450 -29.62 3.16 -4.15
CA PRO A 450 -28.85 3.66 -3.03
C PRO A 450 -27.85 2.61 -2.54
N PRO A 451 -26.84 3.00 -1.73
CA PRO A 451 -25.93 2.05 -1.11
C PRO A 451 -26.70 1.04 -0.24
N SER A 452 -26.26 -0.21 -0.23
CA SER A 452 -26.73 -1.17 0.75
C SER A 452 -26.00 -0.98 2.07
N THR A 453 -26.73 -1.11 3.18
CA THR A 453 -26.18 -1.02 4.53
C THR A 453 -25.93 -2.42 5.06
N LEU A 454 -24.70 -2.68 5.50
CA LEU A 454 -24.29 -3.94 6.12
C LEU A 454 -24.12 -3.68 7.63
N ASP A 455 -25.10 -4.07 8.42
CA ASP A 455 -25.02 -4.04 9.88
C ASP A 455 -24.42 -5.35 10.39
N LEU A 456 -23.25 -5.26 11.00
CA LEU A 456 -22.48 -6.38 11.51
C LEU A 456 -22.58 -6.54 13.03
N SER A 457 -23.46 -5.79 13.69
CA SER A 457 -23.60 -5.77 15.14
C SER A 457 -23.93 -7.15 15.75
N SER A 458 -24.61 -8.00 14.99
CA SER A 458 -24.91 -9.38 15.40
C SER A 458 -23.70 -10.33 15.23
N SER A 459 -22.75 -9.98 14.36
CA SER A 459 -21.67 -10.89 13.93
C SER A 459 -20.32 -10.57 14.58
N ILE A 460 -20.13 -9.33 15.03
CA ILE A 460 -18.92 -8.91 15.70
C ILE A 460 -19.26 -8.09 16.94
N SER A 461 -18.73 -8.53 18.09
CA SER A 461 -18.94 -7.80 19.34
C SER A 461 -18.10 -6.53 19.40
N LYS A 462 -18.69 -5.46 19.87
CA LYS A 462 -17.97 -4.22 20.18
C LYS A 462 -16.96 -4.49 21.30
N PRO A 463 -15.69 -4.03 21.15
CA PRO A 463 -14.71 -4.14 22.23
C PRO A 463 -15.21 -3.50 23.52
N ALA A 464 -14.97 -4.15 24.65
CA ALA A 464 -15.25 -3.55 25.95
C ALA A 464 -14.31 -2.35 26.18
N GLY A 465 -14.87 -1.22 26.57
CA GLY A 465 -14.11 -0.02 26.89
C GLY A 465 -14.87 1.27 26.61
N SER A 466 -14.39 2.36 27.19
CA SER A 466 -14.99 3.69 27.03
C SER A 466 -14.57 4.42 25.74
N LEU A 467 -13.50 3.97 25.09
CA LEU A 467 -13.00 4.58 23.86
C LEU A 467 -13.76 4.05 22.64
N PRO A 468 -14.09 4.94 21.68
CA PRO A 468 -14.73 4.53 20.44
C PRO A 468 -13.83 3.53 19.66
N PRO A 469 -14.40 2.41 19.18
CA PRO A 469 -13.62 1.41 18.45
C PRO A 469 -13.16 1.96 17.09
N LYS A 470 -11.90 1.72 16.77
CA LYS A 470 -11.32 2.09 15.46
C LYS A 470 -11.51 0.93 14.48
N TRP A 471 -12.71 0.79 13.94
CA TRP A 471 -12.98 -0.22 12.93
C TRP A 471 -12.05 -0.07 11.71
N SER A 472 -11.54 -1.19 11.24
CA SER A 472 -10.72 -1.32 10.05
C SER A 472 -11.39 -2.27 9.07
N THR A 473 -11.31 -1.92 7.79
CA THR A 473 -11.87 -2.73 6.71
C THR A 473 -10.87 -2.79 5.58
N SER A 474 -10.71 -3.97 4.99
CA SER A 474 -9.89 -4.14 3.78
C SER A 474 -10.53 -5.14 2.84
N TRP A 475 -10.53 -4.82 1.53
CA TRP A 475 -10.89 -5.80 0.51
C TRP A 475 -9.87 -6.93 0.50
N LEU A 476 -10.36 -8.14 0.32
CA LEU A 476 -9.54 -9.25 -0.13
C LEU A 476 -9.39 -9.15 -1.64
N ASN A 477 -8.16 -9.30 -2.13
CA ASN A 477 -7.89 -9.28 -3.56
C ASN A 477 -8.29 -10.63 -4.19
N THR A 478 -9.59 -10.83 -4.32
CA THR A 478 -10.15 -12.03 -4.94
C THR A 478 -10.10 -11.91 -6.47
N PRO A 479 -9.88 -13.02 -7.20
CA PRO A 479 -10.01 -13.04 -8.65
C PRO A 479 -11.42 -12.64 -9.10
N THR A 480 -11.55 -12.24 -10.36
CA THR A 480 -12.82 -11.76 -10.93
C THR A 480 -13.93 -12.81 -11.01
N ASP A 481 -13.55 -14.09 -11.04
CA ASP A 481 -14.45 -15.25 -11.04
C ASP A 481 -14.98 -15.61 -9.66
N LYS A 482 -14.45 -14.99 -8.60
CA LYS A 482 -14.86 -15.21 -7.21
C LYS A 482 -15.66 -14.04 -6.68
N LYS A 483 -16.60 -14.33 -5.78
CA LYS A 483 -17.35 -13.28 -5.10
C LYS A 483 -16.45 -12.39 -4.27
N PRO A 484 -16.72 -11.07 -4.25
CA PRO A 484 -15.97 -10.14 -3.44
C PRO A 484 -16.00 -10.51 -1.96
N ALA A 485 -14.89 -10.39 -1.28
CA ALA A 485 -14.80 -10.62 0.15
C ALA A 485 -13.99 -9.50 0.82
N LEU A 486 -14.27 -9.23 2.09
CA LEU A 486 -13.57 -8.23 2.88
C LEU A 486 -13.27 -8.75 4.29
N VAL A 487 -12.24 -8.19 4.89
CA VAL A 487 -11.90 -8.39 6.30
C VAL A 487 -12.36 -7.14 7.06
N PHE A 488 -13.15 -7.35 8.10
CA PHE A 488 -13.64 -6.29 8.97
C PHE A 488 -13.27 -6.58 10.42
N GLY A 489 -12.74 -5.62 11.13
CA GLY A 489 -12.41 -5.84 12.54
C GLY A 489 -11.75 -4.68 13.26
N HIS A 490 -11.47 -4.92 14.54
CA HIS A 490 -10.68 -4.07 15.42
C HIS A 490 -9.72 -4.94 16.26
N GLN A 491 -10.12 -5.34 17.49
CA GLN A 491 -9.40 -6.35 18.30
C GLN A 491 -9.90 -7.78 18.04
N SER A 492 -10.80 -7.91 17.11
CA SER A 492 -11.27 -9.17 16.54
C SER A 492 -11.68 -8.88 15.11
N TYR A 493 -11.73 -9.89 14.28
CA TYR A 493 -12.12 -9.72 12.89
C TYR A 493 -13.06 -10.82 12.41
N ILE A 494 -13.79 -10.49 11.38
CA ILE A 494 -14.63 -11.40 10.58
C ILE A 494 -14.26 -11.25 9.11
N ILE A 495 -14.58 -12.27 8.34
CA ILE A 495 -14.51 -12.23 6.89
C ILE A 495 -15.94 -12.23 6.39
N LEU A 496 -16.22 -11.35 5.45
CA LEU A 496 -17.56 -11.05 4.96
C LEU A 496 -17.60 -11.19 3.45
N TRP A 497 -18.62 -11.90 2.94
CA TRP A 497 -18.99 -12.00 1.52
C TRP A 497 -20.33 -11.30 1.32
N PRO A 498 -20.37 -10.09 0.76
CA PRO A 498 -21.62 -9.32 0.64
C PRO A 498 -22.73 -10.00 -0.15
N GLU A 499 -22.36 -10.80 -1.15
CA GLU A 499 -23.29 -11.51 -2.05
C GLU A 499 -23.42 -13.01 -1.72
N GLY A 500 -22.98 -13.41 -0.51
CA GLY A 500 -22.90 -14.81 -0.12
C GLY A 500 -21.62 -15.49 -0.62
N ARG A 501 -21.43 -16.74 -0.22
CA ARG A 501 -20.23 -17.52 -0.42
C ARG A 501 -20.49 -18.69 -1.35
N ASP A 502 -20.22 -18.57 -2.64
CA ASP A 502 -20.41 -19.68 -3.58
C ASP A 502 -19.42 -20.81 -3.38
N GLN A 503 -18.16 -20.44 -3.08
CA GLN A 503 -17.09 -21.38 -2.79
C GLN A 503 -16.19 -20.77 -1.72
N ILE A 504 -15.67 -21.59 -0.84
CA ILE A 504 -14.48 -21.27 -0.07
C ILE A 504 -13.46 -20.77 -1.09
N LEU A 505 -12.68 -19.73 -0.76
CA LEU A 505 -11.54 -19.33 -1.56
C LEU A 505 -10.65 -20.58 -1.70
N LYS A 506 -10.97 -21.45 -2.63
CA LYS A 506 -10.16 -22.61 -2.97
C LYS A 506 -8.92 -22.08 -3.70
N PHE A 507 -7.90 -21.84 -2.94
CA PHE A 507 -6.55 -21.93 -3.49
C PHE A 507 -6.30 -23.44 -3.60
N GLU A 508 -6.50 -24.01 -4.76
CA GLU A 508 -6.16 -25.39 -5.03
C GLU A 508 -4.70 -25.59 -4.59
N ASN A 509 -4.51 -26.39 -3.56
CA ASN A 509 -3.21 -26.98 -3.29
C ASN A 509 -2.96 -27.95 -4.44
N GLN A 510 -2.43 -27.47 -5.55
CA GLN A 510 -1.97 -28.32 -6.64
C GLN A 510 -0.86 -29.29 -6.22
N GLU A 511 -0.36 -29.17 -4.99
CA GLU A 511 0.58 -30.14 -4.41
C GLU A 511 -0.11 -31.39 -3.84
N ALA A 512 -1.45 -31.38 -3.66
CA ALA A 512 -2.18 -32.55 -3.16
C ALA A 512 -2.72 -33.46 -4.28
N ASP A 513 -2.70 -33.00 -5.54
CA ASP A 513 -3.23 -33.76 -6.68
C ASP A 513 -2.19 -34.66 -7.38
N GLU A 514 -0.90 -34.64 -6.96
CA GLU A 514 0.08 -35.62 -7.48
C GLU A 514 0.10 -36.93 -6.69
N SER A 515 -0.71 -37.06 -5.64
CA SER A 515 -0.87 -38.35 -4.92
C SER A 515 -2.31 -38.87 -4.94
N ASP A 516 -3.10 -38.46 -5.93
CA ASP A 516 -4.43 -38.99 -6.12
C ASP A 516 -4.41 -40.33 -6.89
N ASP A 517 -3.59 -41.25 -6.42
CA ASP A 517 -3.95 -42.65 -6.45
C ASP A 517 -5.03 -42.82 -5.38
N SER A 518 -6.22 -42.34 -5.66
CA SER A 518 -7.36 -42.55 -4.79
C SER A 518 -7.42 -44.05 -4.50
N LEU A 519 -7.53 -44.40 -3.22
CA LEU A 519 -7.68 -45.79 -2.80
C LEU A 519 -8.83 -46.48 -3.59
N TYR A 520 -9.75 -45.68 -4.09
CA TYR A 520 -10.84 -46.09 -4.99
C TYR A 520 -10.32 -46.49 -6.39
N ASP A 521 -9.37 -45.76 -6.98
CA ASP A 521 -8.81 -46.08 -8.29
C ASP A 521 -7.87 -47.29 -8.23
N ILE A 522 -7.16 -47.46 -7.10
CA ILE A 522 -6.40 -48.69 -6.82
C ILE A 522 -7.34 -49.89 -6.66
N LEU A 523 -8.44 -49.75 -5.91
CA LEU A 523 -9.42 -50.82 -5.67
C LEU A 523 -10.26 -51.15 -6.92
N THR A 524 -10.44 -50.19 -7.82
CA THR A 524 -11.19 -50.41 -9.10
C THR A 524 -10.27 -50.84 -10.25
N GLY A 525 -8.96 -50.98 -10.03
CA GLY A 525 -8.01 -51.46 -11.04
C GLY A 525 -7.71 -50.44 -12.13
N ARG A 526 -8.04 -49.17 -11.93
CA ARG A 526 -7.75 -48.10 -12.89
C ARG A 526 -6.29 -47.61 -12.84
N THR A 527 -5.62 -47.79 -11.70
CA THR A 527 -4.17 -47.57 -11.57
C THR A 527 -3.46 -48.88 -11.30
N PRO A 528 -2.38 -49.26 -12.01
CA PRO A 528 -1.65 -50.49 -11.75
C PRO A 528 -0.93 -50.36 -10.39
N ILE A 529 -1.06 -51.37 -9.55
CA ILE A 529 -0.37 -51.48 -8.26
C ILE A 529 1.15 -51.44 -8.55
N PRO A 530 1.94 -50.50 -7.99
CA PRO A 530 3.36 -50.50 -8.15
C PRO A 530 3.96 -51.81 -7.60
N PRO A 531 4.90 -52.49 -8.29
CA PRO A 531 5.47 -53.72 -7.83
C PRO A 531 6.20 -53.49 -6.50
N LEU A 532 5.78 -54.23 -5.48
CA LEU A 532 6.49 -54.33 -4.21
C LEU A 532 7.89 -54.89 -4.47
N HIS A 533 8.90 -54.06 -4.45
CA HIS A 533 10.28 -54.51 -4.45
C HIS A 533 10.50 -55.37 -3.22
N GLY A 534 10.73 -56.64 -3.45
CA GLY A 534 10.93 -57.64 -2.41
C GLY A 534 12.05 -57.27 -1.47
N SER A 535 11.74 -57.34 -0.21
CA SER A 535 12.67 -57.23 0.89
C SER A 535 13.73 -58.32 0.83
N GLY A 536 14.97 -57.93 0.57
CA GLY A 536 16.15 -58.75 0.81
C GLY A 536 16.61 -58.54 2.24
N SER A 537 16.49 -59.63 3.03
CA SER A 537 17.38 -60.04 4.12
C SER A 537 17.70 -59.07 5.26
N SER A 538 17.05 -59.37 6.36
CA SER A 538 17.50 -59.41 7.78
C SER A 538 18.94 -58.97 8.08
N GLY A 539 19.03 -58.03 8.98
CA GLY A 539 20.18 -57.74 9.81
C GLY A 539 19.71 -57.00 11.06
N PHE A 540 19.37 -57.78 12.09
CA PHE A 540 19.20 -57.25 13.47
C PHE A 540 20.57 -56.77 13.95
N VAL A 541 20.64 -55.51 14.36
CA VAL A 541 21.66 -55.02 15.28
C VAL A 541 20.92 -54.17 16.33
N ASP A 542 20.82 -54.75 17.53
CA ASP A 542 20.49 -54.00 18.72
C ASP A 542 21.59 -52.98 18.99
N VAL A 543 21.23 -51.73 19.14
CA VAL A 543 22.08 -50.73 19.81
C VAL A 543 21.21 -49.96 20.80
N GLU A 544 21.66 -50.03 22.00
CA GLU A 544 21.09 -49.50 23.24
C GLU A 544 20.84 -47.98 23.15
N ALA A 545 19.80 -47.57 23.87
CA ALA A 545 19.46 -46.20 24.15
C ALA A 545 20.55 -45.52 24.97
N ASP A 546 21.11 -44.47 24.46
CA ASP A 546 21.74 -43.43 25.28
C ASP A 546 21.06 -42.09 25.04
N GLY A 547 20.56 -41.53 26.14
CA GLY A 547 19.84 -40.27 26.18
C GLY A 547 20.80 -39.09 26.00
N GLY A 548 20.56 -38.33 24.95
CA GLY A 548 21.18 -37.04 24.72
C GLY A 548 20.14 -36.03 24.30
N ASP A 549 19.72 -35.25 25.25
CA ASP A 549 18.94 -34.03 25.12
C ASP A 549 19.79 -32.99 24.35
N GLU A 550 19.55 -32.82 23.06
CA GLU A 550 20.09 -31.67 22.33
C GLU A 550 18.95 -30.91 21.66
N GLY A 551 18.62 -29.79 22.32
CA GLY A 551 17.73 -28.77 21.80
C GLY A 551 18.17 -28.29 20.44
N GLY A 552 17.30 -28.47 19.44
CA GLY A 552 17.45 -27.93 18.09
C GLY A 552 17.46 -26.41 18.12
N MET A 553 18.64 -25.84 18.11
CA MET A 553 18.87 -24.41 17.86
C MET A 553 18.46 -24.11 16.44
N GLY A 554 17.37 -23.36 16.30
CA GLY A 554 17.05 -22.67 15.07
C GLY A 554 18.24 -21.77 14.69
N ARG A 555 18.71 -21.84 13.46
CA ARG A 555 19.70 -20.90 12.94
C ARG A 555 19.08 -19.51 12.93
N GLU A 556 19.28 -18.76 14.00
CA GLU A 556 19.17 -17.32 13.98
C GLU A 556 20.34 -16.78 13.16
N ILE A 557 20.04 -16.16 12.04
CA ILE A 557 21.03 -15.35 11.34
C ILE A 557 21.01 -14.00 12.03
N GLU A 558 21.81 -13.85 13.05
CA GLU A 558 22.12 -12.57 13.64
C GLU A 558 23.06 -11.86 12.66
N ILE A 559 22.51 -10.89 11.93
CA ILE A 559 23.28 -10.08 11.01
C ILE A 559 23.96 -9.00 11.86
N GLY A 560 25.13 -9.32 12.37
CA GLY A 560 25.99 -8.39 13.11
C GLY A 560 26.48 -7.28 12.17
N TYR A 561 26.59 -6.08 12.72
CA TYR A 561 27.23 -4.96 12.07
C TYR A 561 28.73 -5.24 11.92
N GLU A 562 29.24 -5.40 10.71
CA GLU A 562 30.59 -4.99 10.41
C GLU A 562 30.56 -3.49 10.08
N GLU A 563 31.23 -2.68 10.90
CA GLU A 563 31.49 -1.27 10.63
C GLU A 563 32.30 -1.11 9.33
N ASN A 564 31.59 -1.11 8.21
CA ASN A 564 32.18 -0.61 6.98
C ASN A 564 31.80 0.87 6.86
N THR A 565 32.57 1.71 7.55
CA THR A 565 32.54 3.17 7.47
C THR A 565 33.09 3.67 6.13
N GLY A 566 32.74 3.02 5.03
CA GLY A 566 32.94 3.51 3.69
C GLY A 566 31.86 4.54 3.36
N SER A 567 32.13 5.81 3.57
CA SER A 567 31.33 6.91 3.08
C SER A 567 31.10 6.75 1.58
N PHE A 568 29.88 7.06 1.12
CA PHE A 568 29.48 7.05 -0.30
C PHE A 568 30.41 7.87 -1.21
N GLU A 569 31.23 8.76 -0.64
CA GLU A 569 32.25 9.52 -1.33
C GLU A 569 33.53 8.72 -1.63
N ASP A 570 33.86 7.69 -0.84
CA ASP A 570 35.10 6.91 -1.03
C ASP A 570 35.02 5.92 -2.19
N THR A 571 33.83 5.44 -2.57
CA THR A 571 33.65 4.56 -3.73
C THR A 571 33.89 5.26 -5.07
N PHE A 572 33.83 6.61 -5.10
CA PHE A 572 34.15 7.39 -6.32
C PHE A 572 35.62 7.74 -6.46
N ARG A 573 36.41 7.69 -5.39
CA ARG A 573 37.86 8.04 -5.42
C ARG A 573 38.76 6.90 -5.87
N GLU A 574 38.39 5.66 -5.62
CA GLU A 574 39.24 4.51 -6.02
C GLU A 574 39.23 4.19 -7.51
N ARG A 575 38.25 4.63 -8.28
CA ARG A 575 38.23 4.40 -9.75
C ARG A 575 39.09 5.37 -10.56
N ARG A 576 39.74 6.39 -9.96
CA ARG A 576 40.62 7.35 -10.65
C ARG A 576 42.11 7.11 -10.45
N LYS A 577 42.56 6.07 -9.76
CA LYS A 577 43.96 5.74 -9.54
C LYS A 577 44.53 4.63 -10.41
N GLY A 578 44.10 4.56 -11.62
CA GLY A 578 44.66 3.58 -12.57
C GLY A 578 44.72 4.12 -13.96
N VAL A 579 45.61 5.08 -14.26
CA VAL A 579 46.39 5.31 -15.50
C VAL A 579 47.18 6.61 -15.30
N ASN A 580 48.43 6.53 -15.13
CA ASN A 580 49.58 7.17 -15.78
C ASN A 580 50.74 7.33 -14.84
N GLY A 581 51.74 6.57 -15.11
CA GLY A 581 53.11 6.78 -14.66
C GLY A 581 53.79 7.79 -15.54
N THR A 582 54.86 8.29 -14.96
CA THR A 582 56.09 8.88 -15.48
C THR A 582 56.26 10.39 -15.40
N ARG A 583 57.25 10.70 -14.54
CA ARG A 583 58.35 11.65 -14.63
C ARG A 583 58.09 13.16 -14.68
N GLY A 584 58.77 13.83 -13.70
CA GLY A 584 59.47 15.06 -13.99
C GLY A 584 59.31 16.16 -12.95
N GLY A 585 60.20 16.26 -12.03
CA GLY A 585 61.10 17.35 -11.67
C GLY A 585 60.52 18.73 -11.36
N GLY A 586 60.87 19.25 -10.19
CA GLY A 586 61.33 20.62 -10.12
C GLY A 586 60.52 21.66 -9.32
N ALA A 587 61.07 22.00 -8.17
CA ALA A 587 61.26 23.36 -7.66
C ALA A 587 60.10 24.17 -7.04
N ARG A 588 60.20 24.32 -5.74
CA ARG A 588 60.24 25.57 -4.91
C ARG A 588 59.45 26.80 -5.39
N GLY A 589 58.62 27.29 -4.49
CA GLY A 589 58.19 28.68 -4.49
C GLY A 589 57.30 29.00 -3.29
N ARG A 590 57.87 29.72 -2.38
CA ARG A 590 57.39 30.28 -1.12
C ARG A 590 56.41 31.44 -1.33
N SER A 591 55.63 31.67 -0.27
CA SER A 591 55.24 32.97 0.35
C SER A 591 53.96 33.63 -0.23
N VAL A 592 53.16 34.38 0.46
CA VAL A 592 53.16 35.11 1.72
C VAL A 592 51.79 35.78 1.80
N PHE A 593 51.21 35.84 2.98
CA PHE A 593 50.31 36.85 3.58
C PHE A 593 49.57 37.83 2.65
N ASP A 594 48.28 38.09 2.88
CA ASP A 594 47.90 39.27 3.67
C ASP A 594 46.42 39.23 4.11
N GLU A 595 46.26 39.73 5.30
CA GLU A 595 45.01 40.05 6.02
C GLU A 595 44.39 41.35 5.50
N SER A 596 43.22 41.58 5.97
CA SER A 596 42.46 42.84 6.12
C SER A 596 41.32 42.99 5.11
N GLY A 597 40.18 43.41 5.49
CA GLY A 597 39.63 44.03 6.66
C GLY A 597 38.11 44.21 6.48
N LEU A 598 37.47 44.18 7.56
CA LEU A 598 36.29 44.87 8.05
C LEU A 598 35.61 45.89 7.11
N ASP A 599 34.33 45.83 7.10
CA ASP A 599 33.31 46.76 7.58
C ASP A 599 32.16 47.06 6.62
N GLU A 600 31.00 46.87 7.20
CA GLU A 600 29.83 47.75 7.30
C GLU A 600 28.83 47.88 6.13
N MET A 601 27.61 47.62 6.57
CA MET A 601 26.33 48.33 6.36
C MET A 601 25.65 48.28 4.98
N PHE A 602 24.57 47.60 4.92
CA PHE A 602 23.16 48.04 5.14
C PHE A 602 22.24 46.84 5.15
#